data_be957891471948beae909ae0e165adca
#
_entry.id   be957891471948beae909ae0e165adca
#
_cell.length_a   1.000
_cell.length_b   1.000
_cell.length_c   1.000
_cell.angle_alpha   90.00
_cell.angle_beta   90.00
_cell.angle_gamma   90.00
#
_symmetry.space_group_name_H-M   'P 1'
#
loop_
_entity.id
_entity.type
_entity.pdbx_description
1 polymer ?
#
loop_
_entity_poly.entity_id
_entity_poly.type
_entity_poly.pdbx_seq_one_letter_code
_entity_poly.pdbx_strand_id
1 'polypeptide(L)'
;MSDDGLGDAASLTATVLEEEAARQEAQAEAKRDVIFADDLLPGVGSEEMELKEGLRKGGFYTFAVLTALASFDELEGAAINVLGPDIAETFGVSDGTITFISVASVAFFVLGAGPLGWLADRMKRAPIVGTASLLFAVFSVLTGAAVNAFMLFWMRFGAGISKANTITVHSTLLADTYPIGVRGRMYATNTGLARTAGALSPILVGAIAWWAGGLEGWRWSYFVLSIPVAVLAFFAFKIPEPERGQWEKSDVLGQSLDPDNEQIPISVEAAFARIWRIDTIRYMTIALAAMGFALFPAQAIQSFFLEEEFGLDALERGFALAPTGLGLLLFLPFIGKRFDQTFRTAPD
;
A
#
# COMPACT_ATOMS: atom_id res chain seq x y z
N MET A 1 6.88 33.57 75.43
CA MET A 1 6.74 34.19 74.10
C MET A 1 7.94 33.73 73.34
N SER A 2 7.88 32.94 72.31
CA SER A 2 6.91 32.67 71.32
C SER A 2 7.35 31.39 70.63
N ASP A 3 6.64 30.28 70.81
CA ASP A 3 6.85 29.04 70.07
C ASP A 3 5.68 28.74 69.10
N ASP A 4 4.62 29.52 69.19
CA ASP A 4 3.40 29.31 68.39
C ASP A 4 3.50 29.84 66.94
N GLY A 5 4.48 30.69 66.59
CA GLY A 5 4.61 31.30 65.25
C GLY A 5 5.31 30.41 64.25
N LEU A 6 6.13 29.44 64.69
CA LEU A 6 6.87 28.53 63.75
C LEU A 6 6.01 27.33 63.32
N GLY A 7 5.06 26.91 64.19
CA GLY A 7 4.12 25.84 63.81
C GLY A 7 3.10 26.26 62.73
N ASP A 8 2.65 27.50 62.80
CA ASP A 8 1.65 28.05 61.85
C ASP A 8 2.26 28.30 60.48
N ALA A 9 3.53 28.74 60.43
CA ALA A 9 4.22 28.91 59.13
C ALA A 9 4.54 27.57 58.42
N ALA A 10 4.85 26.51 59.20
CA ALA A 10 5.10 25.18 58.65
C ALA A 10 3.81 24.51 58.15
N SER A 11 2.68 24.72 58.82
CA SER A 11 1.38 24.21 58.36
C SER A 11 0.88 24.92 57.10
N LEU A 12 1.09 26.23 56.99
CA LEU A 12 0.76 27.01 55.78
C LEU A 12 1.62 26.61 54.58
N THR A 13 2.92 26.36 54.79
CA THR A 13 3.79 25.86 53.70
C THR A 13 3.43 24.46 53.26
N ALA A 14 3.03 23.55 54.15
CA ALA A 14 2.56 22.22 53.80
C ALA A 14 1.27 22.26 52.95
N THR A 15 0.31 23.10 53.35
CA THR A 15 -0.97 23.26 52.61
C THR A 15 -0.76 23.87 51.23
N VAL A 16 0.16 24.83 51.06
CA VAL A 16 0.49 25.42 49.77
C VAL A 16 1.17 24.40 48.85
N LEU A 17 2.06 23.56 49.38
CA LEU A 17 2.73 22.50 48.62
C LEU A 17 1.75 21.39 48.21
N GLU A 18 0.77 21.05 49.06
CA GLU A 18 -0.29 20.10 48.70
C GLU A 18 -1.24 20.67 47.65
N GLU A 19 -1.60 21.96 47.70
CA GLU A 19 -2.40 22.61 46.66
C GLU A 19 -1.63 22.71 45.34
N GLU A 20 -0.32 22.99 45.35
CA GLU A 20 0.50 23.02 44.14
C GLU A 20 0.65 21.62 43.55
N ALA A 21 0.85 20.59 44.35
CA ALA A 21 0.90 19.20 43.89
C ALA A 21 -0.44 18.75 43.27
N ALA A 22 -1.57 19.07 43.92
CA ALA A 22 -2.89 18.78 43.40
C ALA A 22 -3.18 19.53 42.10
N ARG A 23 -2.72 20.77 41.95
CA ARG A 23 -2.82 21.53 40.70
C ARG A 23 -1.93 20.94 39.58
N GLN A 24 -0.74 20.46 39.92
CA GLN A 24 0.15 19.81 38.97
C GLN A 24 -0.41 18.44 38.51
N GLU A 25 -0.99 17.66 39.46
CA GLU A 25 -1.69 16.42 39.12
C GLU A 25 -2.92 16.67 38.24
N ALA A 26 -3.76 17.65 38.58
CA ALA A 26 -4.92 18.02 37.75
C ALA A 26 -4.52 18.55 36.36
N GLN A 27 -3.40 19.30 36.24
CA GLN A 27 -2.86 19.72 34.96
C GLN A 27 -2.25 18.57 34.15
N ALA A 28 -1.62 17.59 34.84
CA ALA A 28 -1.08 16.39 34.20
C ALA A 28 -2.21 15.46 33.74
N GLU A 29 -3.29 15.37 34.51
CA GLU A 29 -4.49 14.61 34.14
C GLU A 29 -5.26 15.27 32.99
N ALA A 30 -5.45 16.58 33.03
CA ALA A 30 -6.01 17.36 31.93
C ALA A 30 -5.14 17.29 30.66
N LYS A 31 -3.81 17.23 30.79
CA LYS A 31 -2.89 17.02 29.69
C LYS A 31 -2.93 15.58 29.15
N ARG A 32 -3.19 14.58 30.01
CA ARG A 32 -3.46 13.20 29.60
C ARG A 32 -4.77 13.10 28.82
N ASP A 33 -5.82 13.71 29.32
CA ASP A 33 -7.12 13.72 28.63
C ASP A 33 -7.05 14.43 27.28
N VAL A 34 -6.25 15.50 27.15
CA VAL A 34 -6.02 16.17 25.86
C VAL A 34 -5.16 15.32 24.90
N ILE A 35 -4.22 14.51 25.43
CA ILE A 35 -3.36 13.63 24.59
C ILE A 35 -4.14 12.39 24.11
N PHE A 36 -5.14 11.96 24.85
CA PHE A 36 -6.01 10.83 24.52
C PHE A 36 -7.41 11.26 24.10
N ALA A 37 -7.68 12.57 24.03
CA ALA A 37 -8.94 13.07 23.49
C ALA A 37 -9.06 12.62 22.04
N ASP A 38 -10.22 12.10 21.73
CA ASP A 38 -10.61 11.64 20.39
C ASP A 38 -10.32 12.70 19.29
N ASP A 39 -10.23 13.97 19.70
CA ASP A 39 -9.92 15.14 18.86
C ASP A 39 -8.49 15.17 18.29
N LEU A 40 -7.54 14.39 18.82
CA LEU A 40 -6.14 14.38 18.35
C LEU A 40 -5.85 13.27 17.34
N LEU A 41 -6.75 12.31 17.17
CA LEU A 41 -6.63 11.27 16.15
C LEU A 41 -7.45 11.67 14.93
N PRO A 42 -6.82 11.84 13.76
CA PRO A 42 -7.55 12.15 12.53
C PRO A 42 -8.66 11.12 12.29
N GLY A 43 -9.90 11.59 12.19
CA GLY A 43 -11.08 10.74 11.93
C GLY A 43 -11.82 10.22 13.15
N VAL A 44 -11.32 10.43 14.38
CA VAL A 44 -12.08 10.17 15.60
C VAL A 44 -13.04 11.33 15.80
N GLY A 45 -14.36 11.04 15.79
CA GLY A 45 -15.40 12.09 15.85
C GLY A 45 -15.88 12.61 14.49
N SER A 46 -15.21 12.29 13.37
CA SER A 46 -15.75 12.61 12.05
C SER A 46 -16.96 11.73 11.74
N GLU A 47 -18.08 12.35 11.33
CA GLU A 47 -19.26 11.60 10.91
C GLU A 47 -18.92 10.62 9.78
N GLU A 48 -19.37 9.36 9.91
CA GLU A 48 -19.22 8.37 8.85
C GLU A 48 -19.92 8.86 7.58
N MET A 49 -19.18 8.90 6.47
CA MET A 49 -19.70 9.36 5.20
C MET A 49 -19.87 8.18 4.23
N GLU A 50 -20.97 8.19 3.47
CA GLU A 50 -21.19 7.20 2.43
C GLU A 50 -20.18 7.33 1.28
N LEU A 51 -19.81 6.20 0.66
CA LEU A 51 -18.89 6.15 -0.49
C LEU A 51 -19.32 7.08 -1.64
N LYS A 52 -20.63 7.11 -1.93
CA LYS A 52 -21.21 7.95 -2.99
C LYS A 52 -21.02 9.45 -2.70
N GLU A 53 -21.16 9.85 -1.46
CA GLU A 53 -20.96 11.23 -1.05
C GLU A 53 -19.48 11.62 -1.10
N GLY A 54 -18.58 10.73 -0.67
CA GLY A 54 -17.14 10.90 -0.79
C GLY A 54 -16.70 11.09 -2.25
N LEU A 55 -17.21 10.24 -3.16
CA LEU A 55 -16.95 10.37 -4.59
C LEU A 55 -17.50 11.69 -5.17
N ARG A 56 -18.60 12.22 -4.62
CA ARG A 56 -19.14 13.54 -5.04
C ARG A 56 -18.24 14.69 -4.57
N LYS A 57 -17.66 14.61 -3.35
CA LYS A 57 -16.80 15.65 -2.79
C LYS A 57 -15.39 15.63 -3.39
N GLY A 58 -14.75 14.48 -3.47
CA GLY A 58 -13.39 14.32 -3.99
C GLY A 58 -13.30 14.09 -5.51
N GLY A 59 -14.45 13.87 -6.18
CA GLY A 59 -14.53 13.58 -7.60
C GLY A 59 -14.30 12.09 -7.93
N PHE A 60 -15.02 11.59 -8.93
CA PHE A 60 -14.92 10.20 -9.37
C PHE A 60 -13.64 9.92 -10.17
N TYR A 61 -13.10 10.94 -10.87
CA TYR A 61 -12.01 10.77 -11.81
C TYR A 61 -10.73 10.21 -11.17
N THR A 62 -10.26 10.82 -10.08
CA THR A 62 -9.06 10.38 -9.35
C THR A 62 -9.21 8.95 -8.88
N PHE A 63 -10.35 8.62 -8.28
CA PHE A 63 -10.64 7.25 -7.81
C PHE A 63 -10.59 6.24 -8.95
N ALA A 64 -11.29 6.53 -10.06
CA ALA A 64 -11.39 5.63 -11.19
C ALA A 64 -10.02 5.35 -11.83
N VAL A 65 -9.21 6.40 -12.06
CA VAL A 65 -7.89 6.25 -12.68
C VAL A 65 -6.93 5.47 -11.76
N LEU A 66 -6.87 5.82 -10.47
CA LEU A 66 -5.97 5.13 -9.53
C LEU A 66 -6.39 3.68 -9.30
N THR A 67 -7.71 3.41 -9.20
CA THR A 67 -8.22 2.05 -9.04
C THR A 67 -7.99 1.20 -10.28
N ALA A 68 -8.19 1.77 -11.47
CA ALA A 68 -7.91 1.07 -12.72
C ALA A 68 -6.42 0.75 -12.86
N LEU A 69 -5.52 1.71 -12.59
CA LEU A 69 -4.07 1.46 -12.60
C LEU A 69 -3.70 0.35 -11.60
N ALA A 70 -4.17 0.43 -10.34
CA ALA A 70 -3.90 -0.60 -9.34
C ALA A 70 -4.43 -1.98 -9.77
N SER A 71 -5.58 -2.03 -10.45
CA SER A 71 -6.17 -3.28 -10.96
C SER A 71 -5.32 -3.89 -12.08
N PHE A 72 -4.85 -3.09 -13.03
CA PHE A 72 -3.97 -3.57 -14.10
C PHE A 72 -2.58 -3.95 -13.59
N ASP A 73 -2.06 -3.25 -12.57
CA ASP A 73 -0.83 -3.63 -11.88
C ASP A 73 -0.93 -5.03 -11.24
N GLU A 74 -2.08 -5.34 -10.64
CA GLU A 74 -2.32 -6.68 -10.07
C GLU A 74 -2.52 -7.74 -11.15
N LEU A 75 -3.22 -7.40 -12.26
CA LEU A 75 -3.39 -8.29 -13.40
C LEU A 75 -2.05 -8.71 -14.01
N GLU A 76 -1.17 -7.75 -14.26
CA GLU A 76 0.16 -8.03 -14.85
C GLU A 76 1.12 -8.68 -13.86
N GLY A 77 1.01 -8.32 -12.57
CA GLY A 77 1.91 -8.83 -11.53
C GLY A 77 1.89 -10.35 -11.36
N ALA A 78 0.77 -11.00 -11.65
CA ALA A 78 0.66 -12.47 -11.59
C ALA A 78 1.20 -13.16 -12.85
N ALA A 79 1.44 -12.45 -13.95
CA ALA A 79 1.80 -13.05 -15.23
C ALA A 79 3.06 -13.92 -15.14
N ILE A 80 4.12 -13.43 -14.50
CA ILE A 80 5.38 -14.19 -14.39
C ILE A 80 5.22 -15.48 -13.59
N ASN A 81 4.29 -15.52 -12.62
CA ASN A 81 4.06 -16.71 -11.81
C ASN A 81 3.26 -17.77 -12.59
N VAL A 82 2.26 -17.35 -13.37
CA VAL A 82 1.43 -18.27 -14.17
C VAL A 82 2.18 -18.82 -15.39
N LEU A 83 2.94 -17.93 -16.06
CA LEU A 83 3.62 -18.21 -17.31
C LEU A 83 5.10 -18.61 -17.09
N GLY A 84 5.52 -18.79 -15.83
CA GLY A 84 6.88 -19.17 -15.49
C GLY A 84 7.40 -20.37 -16.27
N PRO A 85 6.65 -21.48 -16.32
CA PRO A 85 7.03 -22.65 -17.10
C PRO A 85 7.29 -22.36 -18.59
N ASP A 86 6.34 -21.68 -19.27
CA ASP A 86 6.46 -21.34 -20.69
C ASP A 86 7.68 -20.40 -20.96
N ILE A 87 7.98 -19.52 -20.02
CA ILE A 87 9.16 -18.62 -20.06
C ILE A 87 10.45 -19.44 -19.86
N ALA A 88 10.47 -20.36 -18.91
CA ALA A 88 11.63 -21.21 -18.62
C ALA A 88 11.97 -22.07 -19.85
N GLU A 89 10.98 -22.71 -20.45
CA GLU A 89 11.12 -23.50 -21.65
C GLU A 89 11.60 -22.63 -22.85
N THR A 90 10.98 -21.45 -23.07
CA THR A 90 11.36 -20.52 -24.15
C THR A 90 12.84 -20.13 -24.09
N PHE A 91 13.39 -19.90 -22.91
CA PHE A 91 14.78 -19.47 -22.74
C PHE A 91 15.74 -20.62 -22.46
N GLY A 92 15.24 -21.85 -22.25
CA GLY A 92 16.06 -23.01 -21.89
C GLY A 92 16.76 -22.83 -20.53
N VAL A 93 16.09 -22.19 -19.56
CA VAL A 93 16.61 -21.94 -18.22
C VAL A 93 15.86 -22.78 -17.18
N SER A 94 16.47 -22.95 -15.99
CA SER A 94 15.82 -23.67 -14.90
C SER A 94 14.66 -22.90 -14.29
N ASP A 95 13.69 -23.60 -13.71
CA ASP A 95 12.56 -23.06 -12.96
C ASP A 95 13.02 -22.15 -11.80
N GLY A 96 14.15 -22.54 -11.17
CA GLY A 96 14.79 -21.73 -10.15
C GLY A 96 15.23 -20.35 -10.66
N THR A 97 15.62 -20.23 -11.94
CA THR A 97 15.98 -18.94 -12.55
C THR A 97 14.77 -18.04 -12.67
N ILE A 98 13.63 -18.57 -13.16
CA ILE A 98 12.39 -17.78 -13.31
C ILE A 98 11.81 -17.44 -11.92
N THR A 99 11.81 -18.39 -11.00
CA THR A 99 11.41 -18.13 -9.60
C THR A 99 12.26 -17.04 -8.97
N PHE A 100 13.57 -17.06 -9.17
CA PHE A 100 14.47 -15.99 -8.72
C PHE A 100 14.10 -14.63 -9.33
N ILE A 101 13.86 -14.55 -10.64
CA ILE A 101 13.45 -13.31 -11.32
C ILE A 101 12.13 -12.80 -10.76
N SER A 102 11.17 -13.68 -10.49
CA SER A 102 9.88 -13.32 -9.89
C SER A 102 10.05 -12.71 -8.49
N VAL A 103 10.79 -13.38 -7.60
CA VAL A 103 11.07 -12.91 -6.24
C VAL A 103 11.88 -11.62 -6.24
N ALA A 104 12.90 -11.52 -7.12
CA ALA A 104 13.71 -10.32 -7.28
C ALA A 104 12.84 -9.11 -7.71
N SER A 105 11.84 -9.32 -8.57
CA SER A 105 10.90 -8.26 -8.99
C SER A 105 10.16 -7.65 -7.81
N VAL A 106 9.77 -8.47 -6.82
CA VAL A 106 9.14 -8.00 -5.57
C VAL A 106 10.13 -7.23 -4.70
N ALA A 107 11.39 -7.69 -4.61
CA ALA A 107 12.44 -6.96 -3.88
C ALA A 107 12.68 -5.57 -4.51
N PHE A 108 12.69 -5.46 -5.83
CA PHE A 108 12.84 -4.19 -6.54
C PHE A 108 11.65 -3.25 -6.35
N PHE A 109 10.43 -3.80 -6.26
CA PHE A 109 9.25 -3.05 -5.87
C PHE A 109 9.42 -2.40 -4.47
N VAL A 110 9.90 -3.16 -3.49
CA VAL A 110 10.16 -2.64 -2.14
C VAL A 110 11.27 -1.57 -2.16
N LEU A 111 12.35 -1.80 -2.90
CA LEU A 111 13.44 -0.83 -3.05
C LEU A 111 12.99 0.47 -3.74
N GLY A 112 12.07 0.38 -4.69
CA GLY A 112 11.50 1.54 -5.39
C GLY A 112 10.60 2.41 -4.51
N ALA A 113 9.99 1.83 -3.45
CA ALA A 113 9.04 2.54 -2.61
C ALA A 113 9.66 3.75 -1.88
N GLY A 114 10.89 3.61 -1.35
CA GLY A 114 11.58 4.69 -0.67
C GLY A 114 11.85 5.92 -1.56
N PRO A 115 12.56 5.76 -2.69
CA PRO A 115 12.82 6.86 -3.63
C PRO A 115 11.54 7.52 -4.17
N LEU A 116 10.51 6.73 -4.52
CA LEU A 116 9.26 7.27 -5.04
C LEU A 116 8.46 8.01 -3.96
N GLY A 117 8.44 7.51 -2.72
CA GLY A 117 7.86 8.21 -1.59
C GLY A 117 8.57 9.55 -1.33
N TRP A 118 9.90 9.54 -1.30
CA TRP A 118 10.70 10.75 -1.15
C TRP A 118 10.44 11.78 -2.26
N LEU A 119 10.26 11.32 -3.50
CA LEU A 119 9.93 12.17 -4.64
C LEU A 119 8.51 12.75 -4.50
N ALA A 120 7.56 11.93 -4.06
CA ALA A 120 6.17 12.31 -3.84
C ALA A 120 6.02 13.39 -2.74
N ASP A 121 6.93 13.42 -1.76
CA ASP A 121 6.94 14.44 -0.73
C ASP A 121 7.40 15.82 -1.24
N ARG A 122 8.14 15.87 -2.35
CA ARG A 122 8.78 17.09 -2.89
C ARG A 122 8.18 17.60 -4.18
N MET A 123 7.50 16.75 -4.93
CA MET A 123 6.96 17.08 -6.24
C MET A 123 5.44 16.87 -6.27
N LYS A 124 4.78 17.35 -7.32
CA LYS A 124 3.39 17.01 -7.60
C LYS A 124 3.27 15.51 -7.87
N ARG A 125 2.29 14.86 -7.25
CA ARG A 125 2.12 13.41 -7.28
C ARG A 125 1.51 12.91 -8.59
N ALA A 126 0.60 13.65 -9.20
CA ALA A 126 -0.02 13.26 -10.46
C ALA A 126 0.98 13.00 -11.59
N PRO A 127 1.99 13.85 -11.87
CA PRO A 127 3.06 13.55 -12.82
C PRO A 127 3.89 12.32 -12.44
N ILE A 128 4.12 12.07 -11.14
CA ILE A 128 4.87 10.88 -10.69
C ILE A 128 4.08 9.62 -11.02
N VAL A 129 2.77 9.60 -10.72
CA VAL A 129 1.89 8.46 -11.09
C VAL A 129 1.90 8.23 -12.58
N GLY A 130 1.69 9.30 -13.38
CA GLY A 130 1.68 9.18 -14.84
C GLY A 130 3.01 8.65 -15.40
N THR A 131 4.14 9.20 -14.95
CA THR A 131 5.47 8.78 -15.43
C THR A 131 5.80 7.36 -14.97
N ALA A 132 5.57 7.02 -13.71
CA ALA A 132 5.86 5.70 -13.19
C ALA A 132 4.97 4.62 -13.87
N SER A 133 3.69 4.89 -14.07
CA SER A 133 2.80 3.96 -14.78
C SER A 133 3.17 3.82 -16.26
N LEU A 134 3.63 4.89 -16.91
CA LEU A 134 4.12 4.82 -18.28
C LEU A 134 5.42 3.99 -18.38
N LEU A 135 6.36 4.20 -17.45
CA LEU A 135 7.58 3.40 -17.36
C LEU A 135 7.25 1.92 -17.09
N PHE A 136 6.29 1.65 -16.20
CA PHE A 136 5.81 0.29 -15.96
C PHE A 136 5.27 -0.35 -17.26
N ALA A 137 4.44 0.36 -18.02
CA ALA A 137 3.94 -0.14 -19.30
C ALA A 137 5.07 -0.41 -20.31
N VAL A 138 6.07 0.48 -20.39
CA VAL A 138 7.25 0.30 -21.26
C VAL A 138 8.04 -0.94 -20.83
N PHE A 139 8.35 -1.10 -19.56
CA PHE A 139 9.06 -2.26 -19.06
C PHE A 139 8.26 -3.56 -19.20
N SER A 140 6.92 -3.50 -19.13
CA SER A 140 6.05 -4.64 -19.42
C SER A 140 6.12 -5.05 -20.89
N VAL A 141 6.02 -4.10 -21.83
CA VAL A 141 6.25 -4.38 -23.27
C VAL A 141 7.63 -4.98 -23.49
N LEU A 142 8.68 -4.40 -22.91
CA LEU A 142 10.04 -4.91 -23.05
C LEU A 142 10.22 -6.29 -22.39
N THR A 143 9.44 -6.61 -21.34
CA THR A 143 9.38 -7.96 -20.76
C THR A 143 8.86 -8.96 -21.80
N GLY A 144 7.75 -8.65 -22.47
CA GLY A 144 7.23 -9.46 -23.59
C GLY A 144 8.19 -9.58 -24.78
N ALA A 145 9.02 -8.55 -25.02
CA ALA A 145 10.03 -8.53 -26.07
C ALA A 145 11.39 -9.13 -25.65
N ALA A 146 11.54 -9.64 -24.43
CA ALA A 146 12.80 -10.18 -23.93
C ALA A 146 13.29 -11.35 -24.80
N VAL A 147 14.57 -11.33 -25.15
CA VAL A 147 15.22 -12.35 -25.99
C VAL A 147 15.99 -13.39 -25.18
N ASN A 148 16.19 -13.15 -23.90
CA ASN A 148 16.87 -14.06 -22.96
C ASN A 148 16.49 -13.72 -21.49
N ALA A 149 16.82 -14.61 -20.57
CA ALA A 149 16.52 -14.45 -19.15
C ALA A 149 17.22 -13.24 -18.51
N PHE A 150 18.42 -12.85 -19.00
CA PHE A 150 19.13 -11.66 -18.51
C PHE A 150 18.39 -10.37 -18.84
N MET A 151 17.91 -10.23 -20.08
CA MET A 151 17.07 -9.11 -20.47
C MET A 151 15.75 -9.12 -19.67
N LEU A 152 15.12 -10.28 -19.54
CA LEU A 152 13.91 -10.44 -18.72
C LEU A 152 14.11 -9.92 -17.30
N PHE A 153 15.21 -10.28 -16.64
CA PHE A 153 15.56 -9.83 -15.30
C PHE A 153 15.59 -8.30 -15.20
N TRP A 154 16.29 -7.62 -16.12
CA TRP A 154 16.40 -6.15 -16.08
C TRP A 154 15.08 -5.45 -16.41
N MET A 155 14.27 -6.02 -17.30
CA MET A 155 12.95 -5.46 -17.58
C MET A 155 12.01 -5.62 -16.38
N ARG A 156 12.08 -6.75 -15.66
CA ARG A 156 11.34 -6.97 -14.42
C ARG A 156 11.86 -6.10 -13.27
N PHE A 157 13.15 -5.78 -13.24
CA PHE A 157 13.73 -4.79 -12.35
C PHE A 157 13.07 -3.41 -12.53
N GLY A 158 13.05 -2.90 -13.75
CA GLY A 158 12.45 -1.61 -14.07
C GLY A 158 10.94 -1.58 -13.78
N ALA A 159 10.22 -2.65 -14.16
CA ALA A 159 8.80 -2.80 -13.88
C ALA A 159 8.52 -2.80 -12.35
N GLY A 160 9.31 -3.53 -11.55
CA GLY A 160 9.17 -3.58 -10.10
C GLY A 160 9.32 -2.20 -9.46
N ILE A 161 10.38 -1.47 -9.78
CA ILE A 161 10.60 -0.11 -9.26
C ILE A 161 9.45 0.82 -9.67
N SER A 162 9.03 0.79 -10.93
CA SER A 162 7.97 1.66 -11.43
C SER A 162 6.63 1.37 -10.74
N LYS A 163 6.31 0.10 -10.49
CA LYS A 163 5.09 -0.34 -9.79
C LYS A 163 5.02 0.18 -8.35
N ALA A 164 6.13 0.47 -7.69
CA ALA A 164 6.17 0.91 -6.30
C ALA A 164 5.38 2.23 -6.05
N ASN A 165 5.10 3.01 -7.10
CA ASN A 165 4.24 4.20 -6.99
C ASN A 165 2.81 3.86 -6.50
N THR A 166 2.31 2.67 -6.76
CA THR A 166 0.97 2.24 -6.36
C THR A 166 0.79 2.22 -4.83
N ILE A 167 1.80 1.80 -4.08
CA ILE A 167 1.73 1.84 -2.61
C ILE A 167 2.03 3.23 -2.07
N THR A 168 3.05 3.91 -2.59
CA THR A 168 3.56 5.15 -2.00
C THR A 168 2.78 6.39 -2.44
N VAL A 169 2.48 6.51 -3.73
CA VAL A 169 1.89 7.73 -4.30
C VAL A 169 0.37 7.66 -4.41
N HIS A 170 -0.19 6.52 -4.87
CA HIS A 170 -1.64 6.39 -4.97
C HIS A 170 -2.33 6.52 -3.61
N SER A 171 -1.74 5.92 -2.55
CA SER A 171 -2.30 6.00 -1.20
C SER A 171 -2.38 7.43 -0.69
N THR A 172 -1.32 8.22 -0.86
CA THR A 172 -1.29 9.63 -0.42
C THR A 172 -2.22 10.51 -1.24
N LEU A 173 -2.35 10.27 -2.55
CA LEU A 173 -3.33 10.97 -3.39
C LEU A 173 -4.76 10.66 -2.95
N LEU A 174 -5.09 9.40 -2.68
CA LEU A 174 -6.41 9.03 -2.16
C LEU A 174 -6.69 9.67 -0.80
N ALA A 175 -5.69 9.66 0.11
CA ALA A 175 -5.82 10.27 1.43
C ALA A 175 -6.19 11.74 1.35
N ASP A 176 -5.48 12.51 0.53
CA ASP A 176 -5.68 13.94 0.42
C ASP A 176 -6.88 14.33 -0.45
N THR A 177 -7.30 13.46 -1.38
CA THR A 177 -8.46 13.74 -2.24
C THR A 177 -9.79 13.58 -1.51
N TYR A 178 -9.88 12.63 -0.56
CA TYR A 178 -11.17 12.27 0.05
C TYR A 178 -11.23 12.62 1.53
N PRO A 179 -12.41 13.10 2.02
CA PRO A 179 -12.64 13.40 3.43
C PRO A 179 -12.33 12.22 4.36
N ILE A 180 -11.89 12.52 5.59
CA ILE A 180 -11.48 11.52 6.58
C ILE A 180 -12.58 10.49 6.84
N GLY A 181 -13.84 10.94 7.01
CA GLY A 181 -14.99 10.06 7.31
C GLY A 181 -15.36 9.04 6.23
N VAL A 182 -14.80 9.14 5.00
CA VAL A 182 -15.01 8.17 3.92
C VAL A 182 -13.72 7.47 3.50
N ARG A 183 -12.58 7.93 3.95
CA ARG A 183 -11.25 7.49 3.49
C ARG A 183 -11.05 5.98 3.61
N GLY A 184 -11.43 5.40 4.74
CA GLY A 184 -11.36 3.95 4.95
C GLY A 184 -12.15 3.15 3.90
N ARG A 185 -13.36 3.61 3.56
CA ARG A 185 -14.20 2.98 2.52
C ARG A 185 -13.59 3.14 1.13
N MET A 186 -12.98 4.30 0.84
CA MET A 186 -12.28 4.54 -0.43
C MET A 186 -11.10 3.58 -0.60
N TYR A 187 -10.27 3.44 0.44
CA TYR A 187 -9.15 2.48 0.43
C TYR A 187 -9.63 1.04 0.31
N ALA A 188 -10.63 0.64 1.08
CA ALA A 188 -11.19 -0.70 1.04
C ALA A 188 -11.73 -1.05 -0.35
N THR A 189 -12.44 -0.10 -0.98
CA THR A 189 -13.00 -0.29 -2.33
C THR A 189 -11.89 -0.34 -3.39
N ASN A 190 -10.92 0.58 -3.33
CA ASN A 190 -9.77 0.59 -4.25
C ASN A 190 -8.98 -0.72 -4.16
N THR A 191 -8.59 -1.11 -2.94
CA THR A 191 -7.85 -2.35 -2.71
C THR A 191 -8.67 -3.58 -3.06
N GLY A 192 -9.96 -3.60 -2.71
CA GLY A 192 -10.86 -4.71 -3.03
C GLY A 192 -11.00 -4.94 -4.52
N LEU A 193 -11.17 -3.89 -5.32
CA LEU A 193 -11.23 -3.98 -6.79
C LEU A 193 -9.91 -4.44 -7.39
N ALA A 194 -8.79 -3.89 -6.92
CA ALA A 194 -7.46 -4.31 -7.37
C ALA A 194 -7.18 -5.78 -7.03
N ARG A 195 -7.50 -6.23 -5.82
CA ARG A 195 -7.35 -7.65 -5.43
C ARG A 195 -8.28 -8.59 -6.19
N THR A 196 -9.49 -8.14 -6.53
CA THR A 196 -10.39 -8.91 -7.39
C THR A 196 -9.78 -9.08 -8.79
N ALA A 197 -9.23 -8.03 -9.36
CA ALA A 197 -8.50 -8.12 -10.62
C ALA A 197 -7.31 -9.11 -10.53
N GLY A 198 -6.50 -9.01 -9.45
CA GLY A 198 -5.40 -9.93 -9.20
C GLY A 198 -5.83 -11.38 -9.07
N ALA A 199 -6.96 -11.66 -8.42
CA ALA A 199 -7.52 -13.02 -8.30
C ALA A 199 -7.99 -13.60 -9.64
N LEU A 200 -8.44 -12.74 -10.56
CA LEU A 200 -8.83 -13.12 -11.93
C LEU A 200 -7.64 -13.19 -12.88
N SER A 201 -6.50 -12.62 -12.49
CA SER A 201 -5.31 -12.52 -13.35
C SER A 201 -4.83 -13.86 -13.91
N PRO A 202 -4.73 -14.96 -13.13
CA PRO A 202 -4.27 -16.23 -13.65
C PRO A 202 -5.08 -16.72 -14.84
N ILE A 203 -6.41 -16.58 -14.77
CA ILE A 203 -7.30 -16.97 -15.89
C ILE A 203 -7.07 -16.08 -17.10
N LEU A 204 -7.04 -14.76 -16.90
CA LEU A 204 -6.89 -13.80 -18.01
C LEU A 204 -5.54 -13.96 -18.71
N VAL A 205 -4.47 -14.06 -17.94
CA VAL A 205 -3.10 -14.20 -18.43
C VAL A 205 -2.93 -15.54 -19.17
N GLY A 206 -3.43 -16.64 -18.58
CA GLY A 206 -3.41 -17.97 -19.20
C GLY A 206 -4.24 -18.01 -20.49
N ALA A 207 -5.42 -17.38 -20.50
CA ALA A 207 -6.26 -17.30 -21.70
C ALA A 207 -5.62 -16.53 -22.85
N ILE A 208 -4.93 -15.41 -22.55
CA ILE A 208 -4.21 -14.65 -23.58
C ILE A 208 -3.06 -15.49 -24.16
N ALA A 209 -2.28 -16.14 -23.31
CA ALA A 209 -1.17 -16.99 -23.74
C ALA A 209 -1.65 -18.17 -24.58
N TRP A 210 -2.72 -18.85 -24.13
CA TRP A 210 -3.34 -19.94 -24.88
C TRP A 210 -3.90 -19.49 -26.22
N TRP A 211 -4.60 -18.35 -26.27
CA TRP A 211 -5.13 -17.76 -27.52
C TRP A 211 -4.04 -17.42 -28.52
N ALA A 212 -2.93 -16.87 -28.05
CA ALA A 212 -1.78 -16.56 -28.91
C ALA A 212 -1.08 -17.81 -29.44
N GLY A 213 -1.11 -18.89 -28.66
CA GLY A 213 -0.59 -20.21 -29.02
C GLY A 213 0.93 -20.28 -29.11
N GLY A 214 1.44 -21.52 -29.13
CA GLY A 214 2.87 -21.81 -29.23
C GLY A 214 3.66 -21.44 -27.97
N LEU A 215 4.94 -21.81 -27.97
CA LEU A 215 5.86 -21.65 -26.82
C LEU A 215 6.05 -20.17 -26.40
N GLU A 216 5.90 -19.25 -27.34
CA GLU A 216 6.06 -17.81 -27.10
C GLU A 216 4.73 -17.08 -26.82
N GLY A 217 3.62 -17.80 -26.63
CA GLY A 217 2.29 -17.24 -26.37
C GLY A 217 2.27 -16.33 -25.11
N TRP A 218 3.12 -16.60 -24.14
CA TRP A 218 3.27 -15.82 -22.92
C TRP A 218 3.61 -14.34 -23.13
N ARG A 219 4.31 -14.00 -24.24
CA ARG A 219 4.70 -12.63 -24.61
C ARG A 219 3.49 -11.72 -24.80
N TRP A 220 2.43 -12.28 -25.39
CA TRP A 220 1.21 -11.54 -25.67
C TRP A 220 0.47 -11.08 -24.43
N SER A 221 0.58 -11.80 -23.33
CA SER A 221 0.01 -11.37 -22.03
C SER A 221 0.63 -10.04 -21.59
N TYR A 222 1.93 -9.86 -21.73
CA TYR A 222 2.60 -8.60 -21.42
C TYR A 222 2.24 -7.50 -22.41
N PHE A 223 2.19 -7.77 -23.72
CA PHE A 223 1.82 -6.78 -24.72
C PHE A 223 0.38 -6.29 -24.53
N VAL A 224 -0.55 -7.20 -24.36
CA VAL A 224 -1.98 -6.87 -24.21
C VAL A 224 -2.24 -6.10 -22.92
N LEU A 225 -1.67 -6.53 -21.80
CA LEU A 225 -1.90 -5.89 -20.50
C LEU A 225 -1.20 -4.53 -20.37
N SER A 226 -0.11 -4.29 -21.08
CA SER A 226 0.59 -3.00 -21.06
C SER A 226 -0.19 -1.87 -21.76
N ILE A 227 -1.03 -2.17 -22.74
CA ILE A 227 -1.80 -1.16 -23.50
C ILE A 227 -2.75 -0.36 -22.59
N PRO A 228 -3.63 -0.99 -21.78
CA PRO A 228 -4.49 -0.25 -20.87
C PRO A 228 -3.71 0.58 -19.85
N VAL A 229 -2.58 0.06 -19.34
CA VAL A 229 -1.73 0.79 -18.41
C VAL A 229 -1.15 2.03 -19.05
N ALA A 230 -0.63 1.93 -20.27
CA ALA A 230 -0.11 3.07 -21.03
C ALA A 230 -1.20 4.14 -21.26
N VAL A 231 -2.40 3.72 -21.63
CA VAL A 231 -3.55 4.63 -21.80
C VAL A 231 -3.92 5.31 -20.47
N LEU A 232 -4.03 4.54 -19.38
CA LEU A 232 -4.34 5.06 -18.06
C LEU A 232 -3.24 6.00 -17.52
N ALA A 233 -1.98 5.78 -17.87
CA ALA A 233 -0.88 6.66 -17.52
C ALA A 233 -1.09 8.09 -18.08
N PHE A 234 -1.61 8.24 -19.31
CA PHE A 234 -1.96 9.56 -19.85
C PHE A 234 -3.11 10.21 -19.09
N PHE A 235 -4.08 9.44 -18.64
CA PHE A 235 -5.13 9.96 -17.76
C PHE A 235 -4.58 10.35 -16.38
N ALA A 236 -3.60 9.63 -15.86
CA ALA A 236 -2.99 9.95 -14.57
C ALA A 236 -2.32 11.33 -14.54
N PHE A 237 -1.73 11.81 -15.64
CA PHE A 237 -1.18 13.17 -15.74
C PHE A 237 -2.24 14.26 -15.57
N LYS A 238 -3.52 13.93 -15.74
CA LYS A 238 -4.64 14.88 -15.62
C LYS A 238 -5.33 14.81 -14.25
N ILE A 239 -4.83 13.99 -13.33
CA ILE A 239 -5.36 13.95 -11.96
C ILE A 239 -5.15 15.30 -11.30
N PRO A 240 -6.19 15.92 -10.73
CA PRO A 240 -6.04 17.15 -9.94
C PRO A 240 -5.15 16.88 -8.73
N GLU A 241 -4.17 17.74 -8.50
CA GLU A 241 -3.31 17.63 -7.31
C GLU A 241 -4.03 18.21 -6.10
N PRO A 242 -4.40 17.41 -5.09
CA PRO A 242 -5.01 17.93 -3.87
C PRO A 242 -3.96 18.60 -2.99
N GLU A 243 -4.38 19.57 -2.18
CA GLU A 243 -3.51 20.14 -1.14
C GLU A 243 -3.16 19.05 -0.13
N ARG A 244 -1.90 19.04 0.33
CA ARG A 244 -1.43 18.04 1.28
C ARG A 244 -2.08 18.25 2.64
N GLY A 245 -2.68 17.18 3.16
CA GLY A 245 -3.34 17.21 4.47
C GLY A 245 -4.51 18.18 4.54
N GLN A 246 -5.18 18.50 3.42
CA GLN A 246 -6.26 19.49 3.39
C GLN A 246 -7.40 19.14 4.37
N TRP A 247 -7.71 17.87 4.54
CA TRP A 247 -8.78 17.40 5.42
C TRP A 247 -8.35 17.36 6.88
N GLU A 248 -7.11 16.96 7.16
CA GLU A 248 -6.52 16.97 8.51
C GLU A 248 -6.37 18.40 9.06
N LYS A 249 -5.95 19.32 8.21
CA LYS A 249 -5.82 20.74 8.60
C LYS A 249 -7.15 21.37 9.00
N SER A 250 -8.23 20.98 8.31
CA SER A 250 -9.56 21.51 8.63
C SER A 250 -10.16 20.90 9.90
N ASP A 251 -9.99 19.60 10.11
CA ASP A 251 -10.67 18.86 11.18
C ASP A 251 -9.91 18.86 12.52
N VAL A 252 -8.56 18.76 12.47
CA VAL A 252 -7.74 18.60 13.69
C VAL A 252 -7.20 19.92 14.22
N LEU A 253 -6.87 20.85 13.35
CA LEU A 253 -6.10 22.05 13.72
C LEU A 253 -6.92 23.34 13.67
N GLY A 254 -8.17 23.27 13.23
CA GLY A 254 -8.99 24.46 13.06
C GLY A 254 -8.32 25.49 12.14
N GLN A 255 -8.81 26.73 12.16
CA GLN A 255 -8.24 27.81 11.32
C GLN A 255 -6.94 28.44 11.86
N SER A 256 -6.25 27.80 12.83
CA SER A 256 -5.17 28.45 13.59
C SER A 256 -3.74 28.02 13.24
N LEU A 257 -3.50 27.34 12.12
CA LEU A 257 -2.13 27.11 11.67
C LEU A 257 -1.67 28.24 10.76
N ASP A 258 -0.61 28.90 11.22
CA ASP A 258 0.17 29.83 10.46
C ASP A 258 0.69 29.15 9.17
N PRO A 259 0.41 29.68 7.96
CA PRO A 259 0.90 29.09 6.70
C PRO A 259 2.42 28.98 6.63
N ASP A 260 3.15 29.77 7.44
CA ASP A 260 4.60 29.80 7.51
C ASP A 260 5.21 28.67 8.36
N ASN A 261 4.42 27.86 9.02
CA ASN A 261 4.90 26.68 9.73
C ASN A 261 5.00 25.47 8.77
N GLU A 262 5.68 25.66 7.64
CA GLU A 262 6.04 24.58 6.74
C GLU A 262 6.82 23.51 7.47
N GLN A 263 6.39 22.27 7.28
CA GLN A 263 7.03 21.09 7.83
C GLN A 263 8.53 21.16 7.52
N ILE A 264 9.34 21.25 8.56
CA ILE A 264 10.80 21.16 8.41
C ILE A 264 11.08 19.81 7.78
N PRO A 265 11.65 19.76 6.57
CA PRO A 265 11.89 18.48 5.90
C PRO A 265 12.88 17.67 6.71
N ILE A 266 12.39 16.61 7.36
CA ILE A 266 13.23 15.67 8.09
C ILE A 266 14.08 14.92 7.07
N SER A 267 15.38 14.78 7.30
CA SER A 267 16.22 13.97 6.45
C SER A 267 15.76 12.51 6.47
N VAL A 268 15.89 11.79 5.34
CA VAL A 268 15.51 10.38 5.22
C VAL A 268 16.19 9.54 6.30
N GLU A 269 17.44 9.83 6.61
CA GLU A 269 18.23 9.16 7.62
C GLU A 269 17.64 9.35 9.03
N ALA A 270 17.27 10.58 9.39
CA ALA A 270 16.64 10.90 10.67
C ALA A 270 15.25 10.27 10.79
N ALA A 271 14.45 10.28 9.72
CA ALA A 271 13.15 9.62 9.66
C ALA A 271 13.29 8.11 9.86
N PHE A 272 14.20 7.46 9.13
CA PHE A 272 14.47 6.03 9.26
C PHE A 272 14.94 5.66 10.67
N ALA A 273 15.90 6.41 11.23
CA ALA A 273 16.42 6.18 12.57
C ALA A 273 15.31 6.32 13.65
N ARG A 274 14.39 7.27 13.45
CA ARG A 274 13.25 7.47 14.37
C ARG A 274 12.25 6.31 14.28
N ILE A 275 11.86 5.91 13.06
CA ILE A 275 10.93 4.79 12.82
C ILE A 275 11.50 3.48 13.37
N TRP A 276 12.80 3.22 13.15
CA TRP A 276 13.46 1.98 13.60
C TRP A 276 13.60 1.86 15.12
N ARG A 277 13.46 2.96 15.86
CA ARG A 277 13.42 2.95 17.35
C ARG A 277 12.10 2.46 17.90
N ILE A 278 11.03 2.42 17.07
CA ILE A 278 9.72 1.93 17.49
C ILE A 278 9.75 0.40 17.39
N ASP A 279 9.75 -0.28 18.53
CA ASP A 279 9.87 -1.75 18.61
C ASP A 279 8.81 -2.47 17.78
N THR A 280 7.55 -2.03 17.88
CA THR A 280 6.43 -2.60 17.09
C THR A 280 6.70 -2.57 15.59
N ILE A 281 7.17 -1.43 15.06
CA ILE A 281 7.48 -1.31 13.62
C ILE A 281 8.62 -2.24 13.24
N ARG A 282 9.66 -2.32 14.06
CA ARG A 282 10.80 -3.20 13.81
C ARG A 282 10.39 -4.68 13.76
N TYR A 283 9.63 -5.15 14.76
CA TYR A 283 9.16 -6.54 14.79
C TYR A 283 8.18 -6.85 13.65
N MET A 284 7.24 -5.94 13.36
CA MET A 284 6.33 -6.09 12.22
C MET A 284 7.09 -6.15 10.89
N THR A 285 8.09 -5.30 10.69
CA THR A 285 8.90 -5.30 9.47
C THR A 285 9.63 -6.63 9.29
N ILE A 286 10.25 -7.16 10.36
CA ILE A 286 10.94 -8.45 10.31
C ILE A 286 9.95 -9.59 10.05
N ALA A 287 8.81 -9.61 10.74
CA ALA A 287 7.78 -10.64 10.56
C ALA A 287 7.19 -10.63 9.14
N LEU A 288 6.87 -9.46 8.60
CA LEU A 288 6.37 -9.32 7.22
C LEU A 288 7.42 -9.70 6.19
N ALA A 289 8.70 -9.36 6.42
CA ALA A 289 9.80 -9.78 5.54
C ALA A 289 9.95 -11.30 5.52
N ALA A 290 9.94 -11.95 6.69
CA ALA A 290 10.03 -13.40 6.80
C ALA A 290 8.82 -14.10 6.13
N MET A 291 7.60 -13.59 6.34
CA MET A 291 6.40 -14.09 5.70
C MET A 291 6.45 -13.92 4.17
N GLY A 292 6.88 -12.76 3.69
CA GLY A 292 7.05 -12.49 2.26
C GLY A 292 8.07 -13.45 1.62
N PHE A 293 9.20 -13.69 2.28
CA PHE A 293 10.21 -14.62 1.83
C PHE A 293 9.69 -16.06 1.68
N ALA A 294 8.73 -16.47 2.51
CA ALA A 294 8.09 -17.79 2.40
C ALA A 294 6.99 -17.82 1.32
N LEU A 295 6.14 -16.79 1.25
CA LEU A 295 4.94 -16.82 0.43
C LEU A 295 5.19 -16.52 -1.06
N PHE A 296 6.10 -15.60 -1.38
CA PHE A 296 6.32 -15.22 -2.79
C PHE A 296 6.90 -16.36 -3.65
N PRO A 297 7.93 -17.11 -3.20
CA PRO A 297 8.40 -18.28 -3.95
C PRO A 297 7.34 -19.35 -4.11
N ALA A 298 6.50 -19.57 -3.09
CA ALA A 298 5.45 -20.56 -3.14
C ALA A 298 4.46 -20.34 -4.29
N GLN A 299 4.11 -19.08 -4.59
CA GLN A 299 3.23 -18.76 -5.72
C GLN A 299 3.87 -19.08 -7.08
N ALA A 300 5.16 -18.82 -7.23
CA ALA A 300 5.88 -19.15 -8.45
C ALA A 300 5.98 -20.68 -8.64
N ILE A 301 6.34 -21.40 -7.59
CA ILE A 301 6.52 -22.86 -7.61
C ILE A 301 5.22 -23.60 -7.93
N GLN A 302 4.05 -23.06 -7.50
CA GLN A 302 2.76 -23.69 -7.80
C GLN A 302 2.51 -23.90 -9.29
N SER A 303 2.89 -22.97 -10.14
CA SER A 303 2.68 -23.07 -11.58
C SER A 303 3.56 -24.16 -12.20
N PHE A 304 4.84 -24.25 -11.78
CA PHE A 304 5.74 -25.32 -12.21
C PHE A 304 5.24 -26.69 -11.76
N PHE A 305 4.81 -26.81 -10.51
CA PHE A 305 4.23 -28.05 -9.98
C PHE A 305 3.01 -28.52 -10.79
N LEU A 306 2.12 -27.60 -11.17
CA LEU A 306 0.93 -27.92 -11.96
C LEU A 306 1.28 -28.39 -13.37
N GLU A 307 2.34 -27.84 -13.96
CA GLU A 307 2.83 -28.29 -15.27
C GLU A 307 3.53 -29.65 -15.18
N GLU A 308 4.52 -29.81 -14.28
CA GLU A 308 5.34 -31.00 -14.18
C GLU A 308 4.55 -32.25 -13.78
N GLU A 309 3.66 -32.13 -12.78
CA GLU A 309 2.92 -33.26 -12.24
C GLU A 309 1.61 -33.57 -12.98
N PHE A 310 0.96 -32.54 -13.54
CA PHE A 310 -0.36 -32.68 -14.17
C PHE A 310 -0.36 -32.36 -15.67
N GLY A 311 0.72 -31.86 -16.22
CA GLY A 311 0.82 -31.48 -17.65
C GLY A 311 -0.13 -30.37 -18.08
N LEU A 312 -0.54 -29.49 -17.14
CA LEU A 312 -1.52 -28.44 -17.42
C LEU A 312 -0.93 -27.33 -18.30
N ASP A 313 -1.70 -26.91 -19.30
CA ASP A 313 -1.35 -25.75 -20.11
C ASP A 313 -1.53 -24.40 -19.35
N ALA A 314 -1.15 -23.28 -19.98
CA ALA A 314 -1.21 -21.95 -19.35
C ALA A 314 -2.63 -21.56 -18.93
N LEU A 315 -3.67 -21.94 -19.71
CA LEU A 315 -5.06 -21.65 -19.38
C LEU A 315 -5.55 -22.51 -18.21
N GLU A 316 -5.24 -23.81 -18.24
CA GLU A 316 -5.60 -24.76 -17.20
C GLU A 316 -4.94 -24.40 -15.86
N ARG A 317 -3.65 -24.00 -15.87
CA ARG A 317 -2.96 -23.46 -14.71
C ARG A 317 -3.64 -22.18 -14.19
N GLY A 318 -4.09 -21.31 -15.09
CA GLY A 318 -4.85 -20.13 -14.74
C GLY A 318 -6.12 -20.45 -13.96
N PHE A 319 -6.91 -21.42 -14.41
CA PHE A 319 -8.11 -21.89 -13.70
C PHE A 319 -7.80 -22.58 -12.38
N ALA A 320 -6.72 -23.35 -12.31
CA ALA A 320 -6.31 -24.02 -11.08
C ALA A 320 -5.84 -23.06 -9.98
N LEU A 321 -5.18 -21.96 -10.37
CA LEU A 321 -4.64 -20.96 -9.44
C LEU A 321 -5.66 -19.90 -9.00
N ALA A 322 -6.65 -19.56 -9.82
CA ALA A 322 -7.63 -18.51 -9.52
C ALA A 322 -8.43 -18.75 -8.23
N PRO A 323 -8.85 -19.97 -7.86
CA PRO A 323 -9.61 -20.22 -6.62
C PRO A 323 -8.87 -19.80 -5.35
N THR A 324 -7.53 -19.79 -5.35
CA THR A 324 -6.73 -19.37 -4.18
C THR A 324 -6.95 -17.88 -3.87
N GLY A 325 -6.96 -17.02 -4.88
CA GLY A 325 -7.24 -15.60 -4.74
C GLY A 325 -8.72 -15.29 -4.50
N LEU A 326 -9.61 -15.94 -5.24
CA LEU A 326 -11.06 -15.76 -5.11
C LEU A 326 -11.57 -16.25 -3.75
N GLY A 327 -11.04 -17.37 -3.26
CA GLY A 327 -11.37 -17.92 -1.93
C GLY A 327 -11.06 -16.89 -0.83
N LEU A 328 -9.88 -16.27 -0.87
CA LEU A 328 -9.50 -15.24 0.09
C LEU A 328 -10.49 -14.07 0.08
N LEU A 329 -10.89 -13.58 -1.10
CA LEU A 329 -11.85 -12.48 -1.22
C LEU A 329 -13.22 -12.82 -0.61
N LEU A 330 -13.68 -14.06 -0.75
CA LEU A 330 -14.95 -14.52 -0.17
C LEU A 330 -14.90 -14.60 1.37
N PHE A 331 -13.75 -14.99 1.93
CA PHE A 331 -13.60 -15.15 3.39
C PHE A 331 -13.24 -13.86 4.13
N LEU A 332 -12.60 -12.87 3.46
CA LEU A 332 -12.18 -11.61 4.08
C LEU A 332 -13.31 -10.87 4.83
N PRO A 333 -14.53 -10.71 4.31
CA PRO A 333 -15.62 -10.04 5.02
C PRO A 333 -16.02 -10.74 6.32
N PHE A 334 -15.96 -12.08 6.32
CA PHE A 334 -16.30 -12.89 7.51
C PHE A 334 -15.21 -12.78 8.57
N ILE A 335 -13.93 -12.81 8.15
CA ILE A 335 -12.77 -12.65 9.04
C ILE A 335 -12.78 -11.25 9.64
N GLY A 336 -12.99 -10.20 8.84
CA GLY A 336 -13.06 -8.82 9.29
C GLY A 336 -14.16 -8.61 10.32
N LYS A 337 -15.38 -9.10 10.05
CA LYS A 337 -16.48 -9.02 11.01
C LYS A 337 -16.19 -9.73 12.33
N ARG A 338 -15.56 -10.90 12.27
CA ARG A 338 -15.16 -11.65 13.47
C ARG A 338 -14.09 -10.90 14.24
N PHE A 339 -13.09 -10.34 13.55
CA PHE A 339 -12.02 -9.54 14.15
C PHE A 339 -12.59 -8.33 14.89
N ASP A 340 -13.46 -7.54 14.24
CA ASP A 340 -14.11 -6.38 14.85
C ASP A 340 -14.93 -6.74 16.09
N GLN A 341 -15.65 -7.88 16.05
CA GLN A 341 -16.41 -8.36 17.19
C GLN A 341 -15.49 -8.75 18.36
N THR A 342 -14.41 -9.48 18.07
CA THR A 342 -13.45 -9.90 19.10
C THR A 342 -12.74 -8.70 19.71
N PHE A 343 -12.32 -7.74 18.89
CA PHE A 343 -11.64 -6.54 19.35
C PHE A 343 -12.54 -5.65 20.24
N ARG A 344 -13.84 -5.60 19.97
CA ARG A 344 -14.82 -4.89 20.81
C ARG A 344 -15.12 -5.58 22.15
N THR A 345 -14.99 -6.92 22.19
CA THR A 345 -15.33 -7.72 23.38
C THR A 345 -14.13 -8.04 24.27
N ALA A 346 -12.93 -8.09 23.68
CA ALA A 346 -11.67 -8.37 24.37
C ALA A 346 -10.55 -7.60 23.68
N PRO A 347 -10.39 -6.29 24.01
CA PRO A 347 -9.39 -5.44 23.35
C PRO A 347 -7.93 -5.72 23.80
N ASP A 348 -7.72 -6.55 24.85
CA ASP A 348 -6.41 -6.89 25.43
C ASP A 348 -5.71 -8.04 24.69
#